data_c953afdf84bfa9bd35b04b965b6d184e
#
_entry.id   c953afdf84bfa9bd35b04b965b6d184e
#
_cell.length_a   1.000
_cell.length_b   1.000
_cell.length_c   1.000
_cell.angle_alpha   90.00
_cell.angle_beta   90.00
_cell.angle_gamma   90.00
#
_symmetry.space_group_name_H-M   'P 1'
#
loop_
_entity.id
_entity.type
_entity.pdbx_description
1 polymer ?
#
loop_
_entity_poly.entity_id
_entity_poly.type
_entity_poly.pdbx_seq_one_letter_code
_entity_poly.pdbx_strand_id
1 'polypeptide(L)'
;GQKKESLVGAIQQIRPEQLRVPSSRLSSSFAGRLSGVIAVQRSGEPGADGASFWIRGASTFSGATDPLIILDGVEIDATQLNNLDPEVIESFSILKDATATALYGTRGANGVMVVTTKNGENLKKPIINFRVEGAISQLTNVPKMVDGITYMRLYNEAQTRTPETTDIYSDEKINATIDGVNPYMYPNIDWYNEMFKKNTFAERFNFNIRGGSSRVDYFMSASVKHSDGNLKSLSKDFYSFNNNINVYNYDFVNNLNIKATNTTKISLGLNVSVRDWSGPYSSAGSVFSSALNANPVDFPIRFPGQEDDTHIRWGGRSGAPNGSYVNPVADFVSGYSSTYSTSVTANLRFNQDLKMIMKGLKLNAIVSYYNYSYSKVYRYCNVNQYETSMYNPQEDTYDLNIIGNEQSTELKTGGSNSGNRRLYLQASLDYNRTFNDVHKVNVMFLYNQEQNDVNNPSDLLTSLPRRKQGIAGRLSYGFAGRYLAEFNFG
;
A
#
# COMPACT_ATOMS: atom_id res chain seq x y z
N GLY A 1 -1.78 21.66 22.15
CA GLY A 1 -1.53 20.39 22.83
C GLY A 1 -1.47 20.58 24.35
N GLN A 2 -1.89 19.58 25.09
CA GLN A 2 -1.76 19.59 26.55
C GLN A 2 -0.31 19.35 26.96
N LYS A 3 0.14 19.94 28.06
CA LYS A 3 1.44 19.61 28.65
C LYS A 3 1.42 18.16 29.16
N LYS A 4 2.51 17.43 29.00
CA LYS A 4 2.65 16.02 29.43
C LYS A 4 2.23 15.78 30.88
N GLU A 5 2.50 16.74 31.75
CA GLU A 5 2.18 16.72 33.19
C GLU A 5 0.67 16.84 33.50
N SER A 6 -0.15 17.25 32.54
CA SER A 6 -1.61 17.38 32.69
C SER A 6 -2.40 16.31 31.93
N LEU A 7 -1.74 15.27 31.43
CA LEU A 7 -2.36 14.17 30.69
C LEU A 7 -2.80 13.08 31.67
N VAL A 8 -4.11 12.85 31.76
CA VAL A 8 -4.71 11.81 32.61
C VAL A 8 -4.76 10.45 31.87
N GLY A 9 -4.66 10.45 30.55
CA GLY A 9 -4.75 9.24 29.72
C GLY A 9 -3.38 8.69 29.29
N ALA A 10 -3.32 7.39 28.96
CA ALA A 10 -2.12 6.73 28.41
C ALA A 10 -1.83 7.22 26.99
N ILE A 11 -0.93 8.17 26.85
CA ILE A 11 -0.43 8.70 25.58
C ILE A 11 1.02 8.29 25.39
N GLN A 12 1.30 7.67 24.25
CA GLN A 12 2.66 7.36 23.85
C GLN A 12 3.07 8.29 22.71
N GLN A 13 4.24 8.90 22.84
CA GLN A 13 4.86 9.71 21.79
C GLN A 13 6.12 9.02 21.26
N ILE A 14 6.29 9.01 19.94
CA ILE A 14 7.40 8.33 19.26
C ILE A 14 8.09 9.32 18.35
N ARG A 15 9.41 9.22 18.30
CA ARG A 15 10.23 10.04 17.41
C ARG A 15 10.25 9.44 16.01
N PRO A 16 10.04 10.23 14.96
CA PRO A 16 10.01 9.76 13.57
C PRO A 16 11.27 9.03 13.13
N GLU A 17 12.44 9.37 13.68
CA GLU A 17 13.71 8.72 13.38
C GLU A 17 13.68 7.22 13.66
N GLN A 18 12.88 6.78 14.63
CA GLN A 18 12.70 5.37 14.98
C GLN A 18 11.90 4.60 13.93
N LEU A 19 11.17 5.30 13.07
CA LEU A 19 10.34 4.72 12.01
C LEU A 19 11.04 4.67 10.65
N ARG A 20 12.31 5.10 10.58
CA ARG A 20 13.12 5.00 9.36
C ARG A 20 13.49 3.56 9.08
N VAL A 21 12.86 2.97 8.09
CA VAL A 21 13.17 1.64 7.55
C VAL A 21 13.19 1.72 6.03
N PRO A 22 13.95 0.86 5.35
CA PRO A 22 14.00 0.80 3.90
C PRO A 22 12.71 0.11 3.36
N SER A 23 11.55 0.67 3.66
CA SER A 23 10.24 0.24 3.18
C SER A 23 9.56 1.39 2.44
N SER A 24 8.79 1.07 1.41
CA SER A 24 8.05 2.07 0.64
C SER A 24 6.84 2.62 1.40
N ARG A 25 6.32 1.86 2.38
CA ARG A 25 5.12 2.17 3.16
C ARG A 25 5.44 2.43 4.64
N LEU A 26 4.87 3.51 5.18
CA LEU A 26 5.15 3.92 6.55
C LEU A 26 4.69 2.88 7.59
N SER A 27 3.51 2.26 7.40
CA SER A 27 2.98 1.29 8.36
C SER A 27 3.84 0.03 8.52
N SER A 28 4.65 -0.33 7.52
CA SER A 28 5.58 -1.46 7.61
C SER A 28 6.64 -1.25 8.70
N SER A 29 6.91 0.01 9.08
CA SER A 29 7.84 0.34 10.16
C SER A 29 7.26 0.22 11.57
N PHE A 30 5.96 -0.04 11.72
CA PHE A 30 5.27 0.00 13.02
C PHE A 30 5.51 -1.25 13.86
N ALA A 31 5.71 -2.41 13.21
CA ALA A 31 5.92 -3.68 13.90
C ALA A 31 7.15 -3.62 14.82
N GLY A 32 6.96 -3.95 16.10
CA GLY A 32 8.01 -3.97 17.11
C GLY A 32 8.55 -2.59 17.55
N ARG A 33 8.07 -1.48 16.95
CA ARG A 33 8.54 -0.11 17.26
C ARG A 33 7.52 0.75 17.97
N LEU A 34 6.24 0.48 17.73
CA LEU A 34 5.14 1.19 18.38
C LEU A 34 4.57 0.32 19.50
N SER A 35 4.85 0.68 20.76
CA SER A 35 4.31 -0.07 21.91
C SER A 35 2.78 0.01 21.94
N GLY A 36 2.13 -1.16 22.05
CA GLY A 36 0.67 -1.31 22.05
C GLY A 36 0.03 -1.17 20.68
N VAL A 37 0.83 -1.23 19.61
CA VAL A 37 0.38 -1.39 18.22
C VAL A 37 0.79 -2.76 17.74
N ILE A 38 -0.17 -3.53 17.27
CA ILE A 38 0.06 -4.78 16.55
C ILE A 38 0.05 -4.44 15.08
N ALA A 39 1.12 -4.74 14.36
CA ALA A 39 1.21 -4.52 12.93
C ALA A 39 1.59 -5.82 12.22
N VAL A 40 0.87 -6.14 11.14
CA VAL A 40 1.06 -7.36 10.35
C VAL A 40 1.23 -6.96 8.88
N GLN A 41 2.40 -7.21 8.35
CA GLN A 41 2.68 -7.09 6.92
C GLN A 41 2.42 -8.44 6.25
N ARG A 42 1.44 -8.49 5.34
CA ARG A 42 1.03 -9.72 4.67
C ARG A 42 1.78 -9.98 3.37
N SER A 43 2.34 -8.94 2.77
CA SER A 43 3.06 -9.01 1.50
C SER A 43 4.29 -8.10 1.54
N GLY A 44 5.35 -8.51 0.85
CA GLY A 44 6.50 -7.67 0.53
C GLY A 44 6.48 -7.17 -0.91
N GLU A 45 5.38 -7.40 -1.65
CA GLU A 45 5.22 -6.95 -3.03
C GLU A 45 5.28 -5.43 -3.10
N PRO A 46 6.10 -4.86 -4.00
CA PRO A 46 6.19 -3.43 -4.18
C PRO A 46 4.82 -2.79 -4.43
N GLY A 47 4.48 -1.84 -3.56
CA GLY A 47 3.21 -1.15 -3.61
C GLY A 47 2.05 -1.83 -2.89
N ALA A 48 2.18 -3.10 -2.47
CA ALA A 48 1.28 -3.83 -1.57
C ALA A 48 1.96 -4.22 -0.26
N ASP A 49 3.08 -3.60 0.07
CA ASP A 49 3.96 -3.85 1.22
C ASP A 49 3.56 -3.10 2.49
N GLY A 50 2.38 -2.48 2.53
CA GLY A 50 1.82 -1.85 3.73
C GLY A 50 1.40 -2.88 4.79
N ALA A 51 1.58 -2.53 6.06
CA ALA A 51 1.08 -3.33 7.17
C ALA A 51 -0.32 -2.88 7.60
N SER A 52 -1.19 -3.85 7.89
CA SER A 52 -2.40 -3.62 8.69
C SER A 52 -1.99 -3.48 10.15
N PHE A 53 -2.59 -2.54 10.87
CA PHE A 53 -2.20 -2.32 12.27
C PHE A 53 -3.41 -2.00 13.15
N TRP A 54 -3.32 -2.38 14.43
CA TRP A 54 -4.37 -2.23 15.43
C TRP A 54 -3.75 -1.70 16.72
N ILE A 55 -4.52 -0.89 17.44
CA ILE A 55 -4.14 -0.40 18.78
C ILE A 55 -4.82 -1.29 19.83
N ARG A 56 -4.02 -1.91 20.71
CA ARG A 56 -4.48 -2.87 21.75
C ARG A 56 -5.16 -4.14 21.22
N GLY A 57 -5.03 -4.46 19.94
CA GLY A 57 -5.60 -5.66 19.33
C GLY A 57 -6.82 -5.39 18.46
N ALA A 58 -7.24 -6.41 17.75
CA ALA A 58 -8.41 -6.38 16.87
C ALA A 58 -9.67 -6.78 17.67
N SER A 59 -10.16 -5.88 18.53
CA SER A 59 -11.42 -6.07 19.24
C SER A 59 -12.49 -5.17 18.64
N THR A 60 -13.60 -5.74 18.19
CA THR A 60 -14.69 -4.97 17.62
C THR A 60 -16.04 -5.53 18.01
N PHE A 61 -16.98 -4.63 18.26
CA PHE A 61 -18.39 -4.97 18.41
C PHE A 61 -19.19 -4.77 17.11
N SER A 62 -18.66 -3.93 16.19
CA SER A 62 -19.35 -3.49 14.97
C SER A 62 -18.67 -3.90 13.65
N GLY A 63 -17.62 -4.75 13.71
CA GLY A 63 -16.86 -5.20 12.54
C GLY A 63 -15.71 -4.28 12.10
N ALA A 64 -15.71 -2.99 12.46
CA ALA A 64 -14.59 -2.09 12.18
C ALA A 64 -13.48 -2.27 13.23
N THR A 65 -12.25 -2.55 12.78
CA THR A 65 -11.09 -2.80 13.66
C THR A 65 -10.00 -1.73 13.55
N ASP A 66 -10.07 -0.90 12.50
CA ASP A 66 -9.03 0.08 12.21
C ASP A 66 -9.04 1.23 13.22
N PRO A 67 -7.87 1.69 13.69
CA PRO A 67 -7.79 2.88 14.52
C PRO A 67 -8.10 4.13 13.71
N LEU A 68 -8.60 5.16 14.39
CA LEU A 68 -8.78 6.48 13.80
C LEU A 68 -7.42 7.15 13.60
N ILE A 69 -7.14 7.68 12.41
CA ILE A 69 -5.87 8.35 12.11
C ILE A 69 -6.14 9.83 11.87
N ILE A 70 -5.47 10.68 12.62
CA ILE A 70 -5.59 12.13 12.53
C ILE A 70 -4.25 12.72 12.09
N LEU A 71 -4.21 13.30 10.90
CA LEU A 71 -3.04 14.04 10.40
C LEU A 71 -3.28 15.54 10.55
N ASP A 72 -2.48 16.18 11.39
CA ASP A 72 -2.59 17.62 11.61
C ASP A 72 -4.02 18.09 11.93
N GLY A 73 -4.81 17.31 12.68
CA GLY A 73 -6.16 17.66 13.11
C GLY A 73 -7.27 17.26 12.13
N VAL A 74 -6.97 16.61 11.01
CA VAL A 74 -7.92 16.11 10.02
C VAL A 74 -7.84 14.59 9.94
N GLU A 75 -8.99 13.92 9.86
CA GLU A 75 -9.05 12.46 9.69
C GLU A 75 -8.49 12.06 8.33
N ILE A 76 -7.64 11.04 8.31
CA ILE A 76 -7.10 10.41 7.10
C ILE A 76 -7.26 8.89 7.17
N ASP A 77 -7.17 8.22 6.04
CA ASP A 77 -7.16 6.77 5.97
C ASP A 77 -5.72 6.16 6.04
N ALA A 78 -5.65 4.84 6.18
CA ALA A 78 -4.37 4.13 6.24
C ALA A 78 -3.56 4.26 4.94
N THR A 79 -4.20 4.44 3.79
CA THR A 79 -3.52 4.65 2.49
C THR A 79 -2.81 5.99 2.47
N GLN A 80 -3.50 7.05 2.92
CA GLN A 80 -2.92 8.38 3.05
C GLN A 80 -1.74 8.39 4.04
N LEU A 81 -1.88 7.69 5.18
CA LEU A 81 -0.79 7.52 6.15
C LEU A 81 0.42 6.81 5.52
N ASN A 82 0.18 5.74 4.77
CA ASN A 82 1.24 4.95 4.12
C ASN A 82 2.01 5.71 3.05
N ASN A 83 1.42 6.73 2.46
CA ASN A 83 2.08 7.57 1.46
C ASN A 83 3.01 8.61 2.11
N LEU A 84 2.83 8.92 3.40
CA LEU A 84 3.70 9.89 4.08
C LEU A 84 5.14 9.40 4.17
N ASP A 85 6.07 10.28 3.85
CA ASP A 85 7.49 10.04 4.10
C ASP A 85 7.80 10.27 5.60
N PRO A 86 8.58 9.40 6.27
CA PRO A 86 9.01 9.63 7.66
C PRO A 86 9.67 10.99 7.88
N GLU A 87 10.33 11.55 6.86
CA GLU A 87 11.02 12.84 6.94
C GLU A 87 10.08 14.04 7.05
N VAL A 88 8.80 13.90 6.70
CA VAL A 88 7.82 14.99 6.85
C VAL A 88 7.17 15.02 8.23
N ILE A 89 7.36 13.99 9.04
CA ILE A 89 6.66 13.81 10.31
C ILE A 89 7.49 14.42 11.45
N GLU A 90 6.84 15.20 12.31
CA GLU A 90 7.41 15.74 13.54
C GLU A 90 7.18 14.81 14.72
N SER A 91 5.96 14.26 14.84
CA SER A 91 5.61 13.38 15.96
C SER A 91 4.46 12.44 15.65
N PHE A 92 4.48 11.29 16.32
CA PHE A 92 3.37 10.36 16.46
C PHE A 92 2.91 10.33 17.91
N SER A 93 1.61 10.40 18.12
CA SER A 93 0.99 10.20 19.43
C SER A 93 -0.12 9.18 19.33
N ILE A 94 -0.09 8.17 20.17
CA ILE A 94 -1.11 7.11 20.20
C ILE A 94 -1.94 7.28 21.45
N LEU A 95 -3.25 7.54 21.26
CA LEU A 95 -4.24 7.67 22.31
C LEU A 95 -4.92 6.29 22.48
N LYS A 96 -4.72 5.69 23.64
CA LYS A 96 -5.15 4.31 23.88
C LYS A 96 -6.37 4.21 24.79
N ASP A 97 -6.61 5.20 25.65
CA ASP A 97 -7.64 5.16 26.68
C ASP A 97 -8.89 5.93 26.26
N ALA A 98 -10.05 5.50 26.76
CA ALA A 98 -11.33 6.11 26.47
C ALA A 98 -11.37 7.62 26.81
N THR A 99 -10.72 8.05 27.90
CA THR A 99 -10.61 9.45 28.27
C THR A 99 -9.82 10.27 27.25
N ALA A 100 -8.74 9.70 26.69
CA ALA A 100 -7.94 10.37 25.66
C ALA A 100 -8.64 10.40 24.30
N THR A 101 -9.50 9.41 24.01
CA THR A 101 -10.21 9.27 22.71
C THR A 101 -11.63 9.86 22.72
N ALA A 102 -12.16 10.26 23.89
CA ALA A 102 -13.54 10.75 24.06
C ALA A 102 -13.92 11.90 23.09
N LEU A 103 -12.97 12.78 22.78
CA LEU A 103 -13.18 13.88 21.82
C LEU A 103 -13.48 13.43 20.39
N TYR A 104 -13.21 12.16 20.09
CA TYR A 104 -13.44 11.57 18.77
C TYR A 104 -14.70 10.70 18.74
N GLY A 105 -15.44 10.64 19.87
CA GLY A 105 -16.68 9.87 20.01
C GLY A 105 -16.45 8.38 19.73
N THR A 106 -17.47 7.71 19.19
CA THR A 106 -17.44 6.27 18.87
C THR A 106 -16.35 5.89 17.89
N ARG A 107 -15.89 6.82 17.04
CA ARG A 107 -14.80 6.57 16.07
C ARG A 107 -13.43 6.36 16.73
N GLY A 108 -13.27 6.90 17.95
CA GLY A 108 -12.05 6.69 18.75
C GLY A 108 -12.02 5.38 19.53
N ALA A 109 -13.05 4.52 19.45
CA ALA A 109 -13.15 3.29 20.24
C ALA A 109 -12.00 2.31 20.02
N ASN A 110 -11.47 2.21 18.79
CA ASN A 110 -10.32 1.36 18.45
C ASN A 110 -8.95 2.06 18.67
N GLY A 111 -8.94 3.16 19.40
CA GLY A 111 -7.78 4.03 19.60
C GLY A 111 -7.61 5.07 18.50
N VAL A 112 -6.79 6.08 18.80
CA VAL A 112 -6.53 7.19 17.87
C VAL A 112 -5.03 7.36 17.69
N MET A 113 -4.59 7.41 16.43
CA MET A 113 -3.23 7.77 16.05
C MET A 113 -3.23 9.24 15.59
N VAL A 114 -2.51 10.10 16.31
CA VAL A 114 -2.34 11.51 15.94
C VAL A 114 -0.96 11.71 15.37
N VAL A 115 -0.89 12.14 14.12
CA VAL A 115 0.34 12.43 13.37
C VAL A 115 0.43 13.95 13.17
N THR A 116 1.58 14.50 13.45
CA THR A 116 1.87 15.92 13.23
C THR A 116 3.01 16.07 12.25
N THR A 117 2.85 16.91 11.23
CA THR A 117 3.90 17.19 10.26
C THR A 117 4.83 18.31 10.73
N LYS A 118 6.05 18.33 10.20
CA LYS A 118 7.07 19.35 10.48
C LYS A 118 6.60 20.73 10.05
N ASN A 119 7.09 21.74 10.77
CA ASN A 119 6.94 23.14 10.44
C ASN A 119 8.27 23.89 10.62
N GLY A 120 8.29 25.17 10.30
CA GLY A 120 9.47 26.04 10.42
C GLY A 120 9.47 26.95 11.66
N GLU A 121 8.54 26.74 12.60
CA GLU A 121 8.35 27.61 13.77
C GLU A 121 9.62 27.67 14.64
N ASN A 122 9.95 28.87 15.07
CA ASN A 122 11.12 29.19 15.94
C ASN A 122 12.51 28.91 15.34
N LEU A 123 12.62 28.72 14.05
CA LEU A 123 13.93 28.55 13.39
C LEU A 123 14.51 29.92 13.01
N LYS A 124 15.72 30.22 13.52
CA LYS A 124 16.45 31.45 13.18
C LYS A 124 17.11 31.42 11.80
N LYS A 125 17.43 30.21 11.30
CA LYS A 125 18.02 29.95 9.99
C LYS A 125 17.31 28.80 9.31
N PRO A 126 17.19 28.80 7.98
CA PRO A 126 16.66 27.66 7.25
C PRO A 126 17.48 26.39 7.50
N ILE A 127 16.80 25.26 7.62
CA ILE A 127 17.41 23.93 7.69
C ILE A 127 17.04 23.21 6.40
N ILE A 128 18.05 22.77 5.67
CA ILE A 128 17.94 22.00 4.44
C ILE A 128 18.43 20.59 4.72
N ASN A 129 17.63 19.58 4.35
CA ASN A 129 18.01 18.19 4.43
C ASN A 129 17.84 17.53 3.07
N PHE A 130 18.82 16.73 2.71
CA PHE A 130 18.79 15.85 1.55
C PHE A 130 19.12 14.44 1.99
N ARG A 131 18.29 13.46 1.58
CA ARG A 131 18.45 12.06 1.94
C ARG A 131 18.32 11.19 0.70
N VAL A 132 19.27 10.29 0.52
CA VAL A 132 19.28 9.26 -0.51
C VAL A 132 19.40 7.92 0.19
N GLU A 133 18.56 6.96 -0.20
CA GLU A 133 18.59 5.60 0.30
C GLU A 133 18.53 4.64 -0.89
N GLY A 134 19.33 3.58 -0.83
CA GLY A 134 19.24 2.41 -1.70
C GLY A 134 19.01 1.18 -0.85
N ALA A 135 18.17 0.26 -1.31
CA ALA A 135 17.89 -1.00 -0.63
C ALA A 135 17.92 -2.16 -1.62
N ILE A 136 18.47 -3.28 -1.17
CA ILE A 136 18.39 -4.57 -1.86
C ILE A 136 17.46 -5.44 -1.04
N SER A 137 16.45 -6.01 -1.70
CA SER A 137 15.48 -6.88 -1.05
C SER A 137 15.58 -8.29 -1.63
N GLN A 138 15.35 -9.28 -0.77
CA GLN A 138 15.32 -10.70 -1.13
C GLN A 138 14.07 -11.35 -0.52
N LEU A 139 13.57 -12.41 -1.15
CA LEU A 139 12.56 -13.24 -0.54
C LEU A 139 13.13 -13.93 0.70
N THR A 140 12.44 -13.83 1.81
CA THR A 140 12.86 -14.42 3.11
C THR A 140 12.66 -15.93 3.13
N ASN A 141 11.74 -16.45 2.32
CA ASN A 141 11.49 -17.87 2.17
C ASN A 141 11.18 -18.17 0.71
N VAL A 142 12.00 -19.03 0.11
CA VAL A 142 11.81 -19.54 -1.25
C VAL A 142 11.41 -21.01 -1.13
N PRO A 143 10.26 -21.42 -1.68
CA PRO A 143 9.89 -22.83 -1.70
C PRO A 143 10.97 -23.65 -2.43
N LYS A 144 11.38 -24.74 -1.83
CA LYS A 144 12.28 -25.69 -2.48
C LYS A 144 11.45 -26.68 -3.26
N MET A 145 11.46 -26.53 -4.57
CA MET A 145 10.82 -27.48 -5.47
C MET A 145 11.78 -28.65 -5.75
N VAL A 146 11.20 -29.83 -5.97
CA VAL A 146 11.96 -30.97 -6.46
C VAL A 146 12.19 -30.82 -7.97
N ASP A 147 13.31 -31.37 -8.46
CA ASP A 147 13.54 -31.44 -9.92
C ASP A 147 12.56 -32.40 -10.60
N GLY A 148 12.43 -32.29 -11.93
CA GLY A 148 11.46 -33.05 -12.67
C GLY A 148 11.64 -34.58 -12.58
N ILE A 149 12.89 -35.05 -12.45
CA ILE A 149 13.18 -36.48 -12.31
C ILE A 149 12.67 -37.00 -10.97
N THR A 150 13.00 -36.32 -9.91
CA THR A 150 12.51 -36.63 -8.57
C THR A 150 10.98 -36.53 -8.52
N TYR A 151 10.40 -35.51 -9.19
CA TYR A 151 8.95 -35.36 -9.30
C TYR A 151 8.30 -36.58 -9.94
N MET A 152 8.77 -37.03 -11.11
CA MET A 152 8.24 -38.21 -11.80
C MET A 152 8.31 -39.49 -10.96
N ARG A 153 9.43 -39.72 -10.28
CA ARG A 153 9.59 -40.89 -9.40
C ARG A 153 8.66 -40.87 -8.20
N LEU A 154 8.55 -39.72 -7.53
CA LEU A 154 7.63 -39.56 -6.38
C LEU A 154 6.15 -39.67 -6.80
N TYR A 155 5.84 -39.15 -7.98
CA TYR A 155 4.50 -39.24 -8.54
C TYR A 155 4.13 -40.69 -8.83
N ASN A 156 4.98 -41.44 -9.49
CA ASN A 156 4.77 -42.86 -9.75
C ASN A 156 4.65 -43.65 -8.46
N GLU A 157 5.51 -43.40 -7.44
CA GLU A 157 5.39 -44.05 -6.14
C GLU A 157 4.04 -43.76 -5.46
N ALA A 158 3.54 -42.53 -5.55
CA ALA A 158 2.25 -42.16 -4.99
C ALA A 158 1.08 -42.87 -5.71
N GLN A 159 1.16 -43.00 -7.04
CA GLN A 159 0.14 -43.67 -7.86
C GLN A 159 0.12 -45.19 -7.64
N THR A 160 1.27 -45.85 -7.50
CA THR A 160 1.35 -47.31 -7.26
C THR A 160 0.74 -47.73 -5.91
N ARG A 161 0.56 -46.79 -4.98
CA ARG A 161 -0.15 -47.04 -3.72
C ARG A 161 -1.66 -47.04 -3.85
N THR A 162 -2.20 -46.66 -5.03
CA THR A 162 -3.61 -46.62 -5.32
C THR A 162 -3.97 -47.83 -6.22
N PRO A 163 -4.86 -48.76 -5.80
CA PRO A 163 -5.02 -50.08 -6.45
C PRO A 163 -5.40 -50.10 -7.93
N GLU A 164 -5.76 -48.98 -8.54
CA GLU A 164 -6.35 -48.91 -9.89
C GLU A 164 -5.55 -48.03 -10.89
N THR A 165 -4.36 -47.54 -10.51
CA THR A 165 -3.62 -46.61 -11.39
C THR A 165 -2.32 -47.24 -11.92
N THR A 166 -2.09 -47.10 -13.24
CA THR A 166 -0.83 -47.43 -13.90
C THR A 166 0.15 -46.29 -13.72
N ASP A 167 1.47 -46.61 -13.74
CA ASP A 167 2.51 -45.61 -13.75
C ASP A 167 2.30 -44.63 -14.90
N ILE A 168 2.28 -43.33 -14.58
CA ILE A 168 2.01 -42.30 -15.59
C ILE A 168 3.29 -41.94 -16.33
N TYR A 169 4.46 -41.94 -15.62
CA TYR A 169 5.75 -41.66 -16.22
C TYR A 169 6.55 -42.94 -16.43
N SER A 170 6.79 -43.31 -17.70
CA SER A 170 7.57 -44.48 -18.04
C SER A 170 9.06 -44.29 -17.70
N ASP A 171 9.77 -45.41 -17.50
CA ASP A 171 11.21 -45.40 -17.32
C ASP A 171 11.93 -44.78 -18.53
N GLU A 172 11.39 -44.98 -19.74
CA GLU A 172 11.89 -44.35 -20.95
C GLU A 172 11.85 -42.82 -20.85
N LYS A 173 10.72 -42.25 -20.44
CA LYS A 173 10.58 -40.79 -20.25
C LYS A 173 11.53 -40.30 -19.18
N ILE A 174 11.63 -40.99 -18.05
CA ILE A 174 12.55 -40.61 -16.95
C ILE A 174 14.00 -40.61 -17.46
N ASN A 175 14.44 -41.64 -18.13
CA ASN A 175 15.82 -41.76 -18.66
C ASN A 175 16.08 -40.72 -19.75
N ALA A 176 15.17 -40.51 -20.69
CA ALA A 176 15.31 -39.48 -21.72
C ALA A 176 15.42 -38.08 -21.15
N THR A 177 14.69 -37.81 -20.05
CA THR A 177 14.79 -36.54 -19.31
C THR A 177 16.15 -36.39 -18.61
N ILE A 178 16.70 -37.49 -18.03
CA ILE A 178 18.03 -37.51 -17.42
C ILE A 178 19.10 -37.23 -18.46
N ASP A 179 18.99 -37.87 -19.63
CA ASP A 179 19.96 -37.76 -20.72
C ASP A 179 19.81 -36.44 -21.51
N GLY A 180 18.71 -35.70 -21.31
CA GLY A 180 18.45 -34.43 -22.00
C GLY A 180 18.30 -34.61 -23.53
N VAL A 181 17.67 -35.68 -23.97
CA VAL A 181 17.60 -36.10 -25.40
C VAL A 181 16.94 -35.00 -26.25
N ASN A 182 15.76 -34.56 -25.89
CA ASN A 182 15.05 -33.48 -26.56
C ASN A 182 14.26 -32.68 -25.53
N PRO A 183 14.63 -31.39 -25.25
CA PRO A 183 14.02 -30.59 -24.20
C PRO A 183 12.58 -30.20 -24.51
N TYR A 184 12.10 -30.36 -25.73
CA TYR A 184 10.71 -30.11 -26.09
C TYR A 184 9.82 -31.32 -25.82
N MET A 185 10.37 -32.52 -25.92
CA MET A 185 9.67 -33.78 -25.62
C MET A 185 9.83 -34.20 -24.15
N TYR A 186 11.02 -33.98 -23.60
CA TYR A 186 11.41 -34.38 -22.26
C TYR A 186 11.85 -33.17 -21.41
N PRO A 187 10.96 -32.19 -21.20
CA PRO A 187 11.31 -30.99 -20.47
C PRO A 187 11.62 -31.28 -18.99
N ASN A 188 12.47 -30.48 -18.40
CA ASN A 188 12.78 -30.45 -16.98
C ASN A 188 12.94 -28.99 -16.54
N ILE A 189 11.84 -28.36 -16.16
CA ILE A 189 11.75 -26.92 -15.98
C ILE A 189 11.62 -26.56 -14.51
N ASP A 190 12.50 -25.72 -14.03
CA ASP A 190 12.36 -25.03 -12.75
C ASP A 190 11.58 -23.72 -12.97
N TRP A 191 10.25 -23.81 -12.96
CA TRP A 191 9.36 -22.68 -13.22
C TRP A 191 9.61 -21.48 -12.30
N TYR A 192 9.99 -21.75 -11.04
CA TYR A 192 10.30 -20.69 -10.12
C TYR A 192 11.56 -19.91 -10.56
N ASN A 193 12.65 -20.59 -10.83
CA ASN A 193 13.88 -19.94 -11.26
C ASN A 193 13.76 -19.32 -12.66
N GLU A 194 12.88 -19.83 -13.52
CA GLU A 194 12.59 -19.19 -14.82
C GLU A 194 11.91 -17.83 -14.64
N MET A 195 11.04 -17.67 -13.66
CA MET A 195 10.16 -16.49 -13.56
C MET A 195 10.63 -15.44 -12.54
N PHE A 196 11.41 -15.83 -11.52
CA PHE A 196 11.73 -14.93 -10.41
C PHE A 196 13.20 -14.57 -10.31
N LYS A 197 13.47 -13.33 -9.94
CA LYS A 197 14.81 -12.82 -9.59
C LYS A 197 15.08 -13.09 -8.11
N LYS A 198 16.35 -13.30 -7.77
CA LYS A 198 16.78 -13.45 -6.37
C LYS A 198 16.75 -12.13 -5.61
N ASN A 199 17.09 -11.02 -6.27
CA ASN A 199 17.23 -9.70 -5.67
C ASN A 199 16.36 -8.68 -6.41
N THR A 200 15.86 -7.71 -5.66
CA THR A 200 15.19 -6.52 -6.19
C THR A 200 15.80 -5.27 -5.59
N PHE A 201 15.58 -4.13 -6.23
CA PHE A 201 16.14 -2.85 -5.82
C PHE A 201 15.02 -1.88 -5.47
N ALA A 202 15.28 -1.05 -4.46
CA ALA A 202 14.44 0.08 -4.13
C ALA A 202 15.30 1.30 -3.83
N GLU A 203 14.82 2.45 -4.24
CA GLU A 203 15.52 3.72 -4.11
C GLU A 203 14.57 4.78 -3.53
N ARG A 204 15.12 5.68 -2.72
CA ARG A 204 14.39 6.80 -2.16
C ARG A 204 15.23 8.05 -2.19
N PHE A 205 14.63 9.13 -2.66
CA PHE A 205 15.19 10.48 -2.61
C PHE A 205 14.24 11.36 -1.82
N ASN A 206 14.72 12.10 -0.85
CA ASN A 206 13.96 13.10 -0.13
C ASN A 206 14.77 14.38 -0.04
N PHE A 207 14.15 15.48 -0.42
CA PHE A 207 14.62 16.82 -0.19
C PHE A 207 13.62 17.57 0.68
N ASN A 208 14.07 18.19 1.76
CA ASN A 208 13.19 19.04 2.54
C ASN A 208 13.91 20.30 3.04
N ILE A 209 13.14 21.37 3.14
CA ILE A 209 13.58 22.66 3.66
C ILE A 209 12.55 23.18 4.64
N ARG A 210 13.01 23.70 5.77
CA ARG A 210 12.17 24.39 6.74
C ARG A 210 12.86 25.64 7.26
N GLY A 211 12.06 26.66 7.51
CA GLY A 211 12.58 27.93 8.01
C GLY A 211 11.45 28.85 8.44
N GLY A 212 11.82 29.96 9.03
CA GLY A 212 10.81 30.91 9.46
C GLY A 212 11.37 32.24 9.86
N SER A 213 10.45 33.18 9.98
CA SER A 213 10.64 34.52 10.54
C SER A 213 9.65 34.76 11.66
N SER A 214 9.61 35.97 12.20
CA SER A 214 8.61 36.34 13.21
C SER A 214 7.17 36.31 12.71
N ARG A 215 6.94 36.39 11.38
CA ARG A 215 5.60 36.45 10.76
C ARG A 215 5.25 35.25 9.90
N VAL A 216 6.25 34.59 9.32
CA VAL A 216 6.00 33.47 8.37
C VAL A 216 6.94 32.34 8.74
N ASP A 217 6.43 31.15 8.85
CA ASP A 217 7.21 29.91 8.90
C ASP A 217 6.74 28.91 7.85
N TYR A 218 7.65 28.10 7.35
CA TYR A 218 7.38 27.18 6.27
C TYR A 218 8.13 25.86 6.45
N PHE A 219 7.54 24.81 5.92
CA PHE A 219 8.15 23.50 5.68
C PHE A 219 7.75 23.02 4.30
N MET A 220 8.70 22.61 3.48
CA MET A 220 8.47 22.02 2.17
C MET A 220 9.28 20.72 2.06
N SER A 221 8.69 19.69 1.51
CA SER A 221 9.35 18.42 1.24
C SER A 221 8.90 17.87 -0.10
N ALA A 222 9.87 17.32 -0.86
CA ALA A 222 9.62 16.55 -2.06
C ALA A 222 10.35 15.22 -1.95
N SER A 223 9.68 14.11 -2.25
CA SER A 223 10.30 12.79 -2.27
C SER A 223 9.89 11.98 -3.49
N VAL A 224 10.81 11.15 -3.95
CA VAL A 224 10.61 10.16 -4.99
C VAL A 224 11.04 8.82 -4.42
N LYS A 225 10.18 7.82 -4.54
CA LYS A 225 10.46 6.44 -4.14
C LYS A 225 10.23 5.54 -5.34
N HIS A 226 11.20 4.70 -5.64
CA HIS A 226 11.13 3.70 -6.68
C HIS A 226 11.29 2.31 -6.05
N SER A 227 10.55 1.32 -6.56
CA SER A 227 10.66 -0.07 -6.11
C SER A 227 10.35 -1.02 -7.25
N ASP A 228 11.26 -1.96 -7.49
CA ASP A 228 11.11 -3.03 -8.45
C ASP A 228 10.55 -4.31 -7.82
N GLY A 229 9.76 -5.06 -8.60
CA GLY A 229 9.34 -6.41 -8.26
C GLY A 229 10.40 -7.46 -8.56
N ASN A 230 10.18 -8.66 -8.04
CA ASN A 230 11.07 -9.79 -8.20
C ASN A 230 10.76 -10.67 -9.43
N LEU A 231 9.83 -10.28 -10.28
CA LEU A 231 9.57 -10.98 -11.54
C LEU A 231 10.68 -10.67 -12.56
N LYS A 232 11.10 -11.66 -13.34
CA LYS A 232 11.98 -11.42 -14.48
C LYS A 232 11.22 -10.68 -15.59
N SER A 233 11.92 -9.88 -16.37
CA SER A 233 11.31 -9.11 -17.47
C SER A 233 11.14 -9.98 -18.74
N LEU A 234 10.57 -11.18 -18.58
CA LEU A 234 10.46 -12.17 -19.67
C LEU A 234 9.62 -11.67 -20.84
N SER A 235 8.66 -10.77 -20.61
CA SER A 235 7.87 -10.22 -21.71
C SER A 235 8.70 -9.49 -22.75
N LYS A 236 9.87 -8.93 -22.38
CA LYS A 236 10.77 -8.25 -23.32
C LYS A 236 11.41 -9.17 -24.33
N ASP A 237 11.48 -10.48 -24.03
CA ASP A 237 12.02 -11.49 -24.94
C ASP A 237 11.00 -11.83 -26.05
N PHE A 238 9.74 -11.49 -25.87
CA PHE A 238 8.64 -11.83 -26.77
C PHE A 238 7.87 -10.61 -27.29
N TYR A 239 7.80 -9.52 -26.49
CA TYR A 239 7.00 -8.33 -26.77
C TYR A 239 7.76 -7.04 -26.42
N SER A 240 7.25 -5.91 -26.87
CA SER A 240 7.86 -4.60 -26.64
C SER A 240 7.60 -4.01 -25.23
N PHE A 241 6.75 -4.65 -24.40
CA PHE A 241 6.41 -4.15 -23.08
C PHE A 241 7.15 -4.87 -21.94
N ASN A 242 7.25 -4.23 -20.79
CA ASN A 242 7.77 -4.82 -19.56
C ASN A 242 6.60 -5.06 -18.60
N ASN A 243 6.46 -6.28 -18.13
CA ASN A 243 5.43 -6.69 -17.19
C ASN A 243 5.94 -7.00 -15.79
N ASN A 244 7.21 -6.72 -15.47
CA ASN A 244 7.66 -6.73 -14.09
C ASN A 244 6.98 -5.62 -13.30
N ILE A 245 6.76 -5.84 -12.00
CA ILE A 245 6.24 -4.80 -11.13
C ILE A 245 7.27 -3.68 -11.01
N ASN A 246 6.79 -2.46 -11.22
CA ASN A 246 7.57 -1.24 -11.09
C ASN A 246 6.68 -0.16 -10.46
N VAL A 247 7.13 0.45 -9.37
CA VAL A 247 6.34 1.41 -8.60
C VAL A 247 7.13 2.68 -8.37
N TYR A 248 6.59 3.80 -8.85
CA TYR A 248 7.06 5.14 -8.50
C TYR A 248 6.03 5.81 -7.59
N ASN A 249 6.52 6.41 -6.51
CA ASN A 249 5.71 7.30 -5.68
C ASN A 249 6.41 8.67 -5.62
N TYR A 250 5.63 9.73 -5.91
CA TYR A 250 6.07 11.12 -5.84
C TYR A 250 5.22 11.79 -4.77
N ASP A 251 5.87 12.29 -3.71
CA ASP A 251 5.19 12.95 -2.61
C ASP A 251 5.70 14.37 -2.45
N PHE A 252 4.77 15.31 -2.32
CA PHE A 252 5.04 16.71 -2.05
C PHE A 252 4.23 17.17 -0.86
N VAL A 253 4.90 17.76 0.13
CA VAL A 253 4.27 18.33 1.34
C VAL A 253 4.73 19.77 1.50
N ASN A 254 3.76 20.66 1.72
CA ASN A 254 4.00 22.05 2.02
C ASN A 254 3.17 22.49 3.22
N ASN A 255 3.81 23.07 4.23
CA ASN A 255 3.15 23.71 5.36
C ASN A 255 3.64 25.16 5.44
N LEU A 256 2.71 26.09 5.37
CA LEU A 256 2.95 27.53 5.48
C LEU A 256 2.11 28.11 6.60
N ASN A 257 2.73 28.75 7.56
CA ASN A 257 2.06 29.45 8.65
C ASN A 257 2.35 30.94 8.55
N ILE A 258 1.31 31.75 8.61
CA ILE A 258 1.37 33.21 8.50
C ILE A 258 0.72 33.83 9.75
N LYS A 259 1.47 34.60 10.49
CA LYS A 259 0.95 35.48 11.56
C LYS A 259 0.47 36.77 10.90
N ALA A 260 -0.77 36.78 10.42
CA ALA A 260 -1.37 37.91 9.71
C ALA A 260 -1.47 39.14 10.60
N THR A 261 -1.79 38.93 11.89
CA THR A 261 -1.78 39.95 12.94
C THR A 261 -1.19 39.38 14.23
N ASN A 262 -1.07 40.18 15.28
CA ASN A 262 -0.67 39.70 16.61
C ASN A 262 -1.69 38.74 17.26
N THR A 263 -2.90 38.66 16.71
CA THR A 263 -4.00 37.82 17.21
C THR A 263 -4.51 36.80 16.20
N THR A 264 -4.07 36.89 14.94
CA THR A 264 -4.54 36.05 13.84
C THR A 264 -3.41 35.24 13.24
N LYS A 265 -3.54 33.91 13.20
CA LYS A 265 -2.66 32.97 12.50
C LYS A 265 -3.46 32.23 11.43
N ILE A 266 -2.94 32.21 10.21
CA ILE A 266 -3.46 31.45 9.08
C ILE A 266 -2.42 30.37 8.73
N SER A 267 -2.87 29.12 8.58
CA SER A 267 -1.99 28.03 8.18
C SER A 267 -2.55 27.36 6.94
N LEU A 268 -1.68 27.17 5.96
CA LEU A 268 -1.96 26.44 4.72
C LEU A 268 -1.14 25.14 4.70
N GLY A 269 -1.80 24.02 4.51
CA GLY A 269 -1.16 22.72 4.32
C GLY A 269 -1.56 22.16 2.97
N LEU A 270 -0.60 21.69 2.19
CA LEU A 270 -0.80 20.99 0.93
C LEU A 270 -0.02 19.68 0.97
N ASN A 271 -0.69 18.57 0.74
CA ASN A 271 -0.09 17.26 0.58
C ASN A 271 -0.56 16.66 -0.73
N VAL A 272 0.38 16.34 -1.61
CA VAL A 272 0.13 15.70 -2.91
C VAL A 272 0.94 14.42 -2.96
N SER A 273 0.28 13.31 -3.28
CA SER A 273 0.92 12.02 -3.52
C SER A 273 0.45 11.49 -4.87
N VAL A 274 1.40 11.16 -5.72
CA VAL A 274 1.17 10.53 -7.03
C VAL A 274 1.85 9.19 -7.00
N ARG A 275 1.12 8.15 -7.41
CA ARG A 275 1.66 6.82 -7.55
C ARG A 275 1.44 6.32 -8.96
N ASP A 276 2.53 5.90 -9.58
CA ASP A 276 2.56 5.21 -10.86
C ASP A 276 3.03 3.76 -10.60
N TRP A 277 2.18 2.80 -10.95
CA TRP A 277 2.44 1.38 -10.80
C TRP A 277 2.24 0.69 -12.13
N SER A 278 3.17 -0.14 -12.53
CA SER A 278 3.05 -1.07 -13.65
C SER A 278 3.41 -2.48 -13.22
N GLY A 279 2.84 -3.48 -13.89
CA GLY A 279 3.06 -4.88 -13.57
C GLY A 279 2.34 -5.81 -14.52
N PRO A 280 2.30 -7.13 -14.23
CA PRO A 280 1.63 -8.10 -15.05
C PRO A 280 0.12 -7.86 -15.11
N TYR A 281 -0.52 -8.39 -16.16
CA TYR A 281 -1.97 -8.41 -16.26
C TYR A 281 -2.59 -9.27 -15.15
N SER A 282 -2.07 -10.48 -14.95
CA SER A 282 -2.37 -11.35 -13.82
C SER A 282 -1.76 -10.80 -12.53
N SER A 283 -2.38 -11.05 -11.37
CA SER A 283 -1.79 -10.63 -10.10
C SER A 283 -0.46 -11.34 -9.83
N ALA A 284 0.46 -10.68 -9.10
CA ALA A 284 1.73 -11.32 -8.70
C ALA A 284 1.51 -12.61 -7.89
N GLY A 285 0.46 -12.65 -7.06
CA GLY A 285 0.07 -13.86 -6.33
C GLY A 285 -0.38 -14.98 -7.27
N SER A 286 -1.12 -14.68 -8.33
CA SER A 286 -1.52 -15.67 -9.37
C SER A 286 -0.30 -16.19 -10.12
N VAL A 287 0.61 -15.30 -10.51
CA VAL A 287 1.87 -15.68 -11.19
C VAL A 287 2.70 -16.60 -10.30
N PHE A 288 2.84 -16.26 -9.02
CA PHE A 288 3.55 -17.10 -8.05
C PHE A 288 2.89 -18.47 -7.88
N SER A 289 1.57 -18.51 -7.69
CA SER A 289 0.81 -19.75 -7.55
C SER A 289 0.92 -20.62 -8.82
N SER A 290 0.85 -20.02 -10.00
CA SER A 290 1.00 -20.69 -11.27
C SER A 290 2.36 -21.37 -11.40
N ALA A 291 3.44 -20.65 -11.06
CA ALA A 291 4.81 -21.18 -11.10
C ALA A 291 5.04 -22.35 -10.13
N LEU A 292 4.41 -22.32 -8.93
CA LEU A 292 4.54 -23.40 -7.96
C LEU A 292 3.71 -24.65 -8.29
N ASN A 293 2.59 -24.47 -9.00
CA ASN A 293 1.66 -25.57 -9.32
C ASN A 293 1.89 -26.17 -10.70
N ALA A 294 2.74 -25.55 -11.53
CA ALA A 294 3.00 -26.07 -12.86
C ALA A 294 3.87 -27.34 -12.82
N ASN A 295 3.50 -28.30 -13.66
CA ASN A 295 4.24 -29.55 -13.79
C ASN A 295 5.59 -29.30 -14.47
N PRO A 296 6.70 -29.78 -13.91
CA PRO A 296 8.04 -29.51 -14.44
C PRO A 296 8.41 -30.32 -15.69
N VAL A 297 7.63 -31.37 -16.04
CA VAL A 297 8.02 -32.38 -17.07
C VAL A 297 6.94 -32.66 -18.13
N ASP A 298 5.80 -31.95 -18.10
CA ASP A 298 4.70 -32.26 -19.02
C ASP A 298 4.76 -31.46 -20.32
N PHE A 299 5.29 -30.25 -20.30
CA PHE A 299 5.41 -29.41 -21.49
C PHE A 299 6.57 -28.40 -21.37
N PRO A 300 7.19 -28.00 -22.51
CA PRO A 300 8.20 -26.96 -22.50
C PRO A 300 7.60 -25.57 -22.31
N ILE A 301 8.44 -24.56 -22.08
CA ILE A 301 7.99 -23.17 -22.02
C ILE A 301 7.33 -22.80 -23.36
N ARG A 302 8.03 -23.09 -24.46
CA ARG A 302 7.54 -22.86 -25.83
C ARG A 302 8.21 -23.85 -26.77
N PHE A 303 7.61 -24.05 -27.91
CA PHE A 303 8.22 -24.78 -29.04
C PHE A 303 8.95 -23.81 -29.98
N PRO A 304 9.88 -24.30 -30.79
CA PRO A 304 10.52 -23.50 -31.84
C PRO A 304 9.50 -22.93 -32.80
N GLY A 305 9.71 -21.67 -33.20
CA GLY A 305 8.87 -21.00 -34.18
C GLY A 305 9.19 -21.53 -35.59
N GLN A 306 8.18 -21.45 -36.49
CA GLN A 306 8.33 -21.64 -37.92
C GLN A 306 8.22 -20.30 -38.65
N GLU A 307 8.69 -20.26 -39.90
CA GLU A 307 8.79 -19.02 -40.67
C GLU A 307 7.42 -18.34 -40.93
N ASP A 308 6.36 -19.14 -40.98
CA ASP A 308 4.99 -18.67 -41.23
C ASP A 308 4.19 -18.46 -39.94
N ASP A 309 4.79 -18.56 -38.74
CA ASP A 309 4.07 -18.41 -37.51
C ASP A 309 3.58 -16.97 -37.28
N THR A 310 2.29 -16.83 -37.02
CA THR A 310 1.66 -15.55 -36.62
C THR A 310 1.70 -15.29 -35.13
N HIS A 311 2.08 -16.31 -34.31
CA HIS A 311 2.11 -16.22 -32.85
C HIS A 311 3.12 -17.23 -32.27
N ILE A 312 3.42 -17.05 -30.98
CA ILE A 312 4.32 -17.95 -30.24
C ILE A 312 3.60 -19.25 -29.91
N ARG A 313 4.29 -20.38 -30.15
CA ARG A 313 3.81 -21.73 -29.84
C ARG A 313 4.11 -22.09 -28.40
N TRP A 314 3.25 -21.69 -27.47
CA TRP A 314 3.42 -21.97 -26.05
C TRP A 314 3.20 -23.47 -25.77
N GLY A 315 4.08 -24.06 -24.95
CA GLY A 315 3.90 -25.44 -24.49
C GLY A 315 2.67 -25.54 -23.57
N GLY A 316 1.97 -26.66 -23.68
CA GLY A 316 0.79 -26.96 -22.88
C GLY A 316 0.51 -28.44 -22.83
N ARG A 317 -0.50 -28.82 -22.02
CA ARG A 317 -1.04 -30.16 -21.94
C ARG A 317 -2.57 -30.04 -21.85
N SER A 318 -3.26 -30.82 -22.65
CA SER A 318 -4.72 -30.98 -22.58
C SER A 318 -5.14 -31.80 -21.35
N GLY A 319 -6.45 -31.85 -21.06
CA GLY A 319 -7.02 -32.67 -20.00
C GLY A 319 -7.19 -31.99 -18.65
N ALA A 320 -6.92 -30.70 -18.53
CA ALA A 320 -7.33 -29.94 -17.35
C ALA A 320 -8.86 -29.72 -17.35
N PRO A 321 -9.50 -29.53 -16.17
CA PRO A 321 -10.94 -29.28 -16.08
C PRO A 321 -11.44 -28.11 -16.93
N ASN A 322 -10.57 -27.12 -17.21
CA ASN A 322 -10.84 -25.94 -18.04
C ASN A 322 -10.18 -25.99 -19.43
N GLY A 323 -9.80 -27.18 -19.92
CA GLY A 323 -9.24 -27.41 -21.25
C GLY A 323 -7.76 -27.71 -21.25
N SER A 324 -6.88 -26.78 -20.83
CA SER A 324 -5.42 -26.97 -20.76
C SER A 324 -4.85 -26.61 -19.40
N TYR A 325 -3.71 -27.20 -19.06
CA TYR A 325 -2.91 -26.78 -17.91
C TYR A 325 -2.25 -25.45 -18.20
N VAL A 326 -2.19 -24.58 -17.19
CA VAL A 326 -1.62 -23.24 -17.34
C VAL A 326 -0.12 -23.32 -17.54
N ASN A 327 0.38 -22.70 -18.61
CA ASN A 327 1.79 -22.42 -18.77
C ASN A 327 2.12 -21.09 -18.06
N PRO A 328 2.90 -21.11 -16.97
CA PRO A 328 3.14 -19.93 -16.14
C PRO A 328 3.79 -18.76 -16.90
N VAL A 329 4.73 -19.06 -17.81
CA VAL A 329 5.40 -18.02 -18.60
C VAL A 329 4.44 -17.41 -19.62
N ALA A 330 3.67 -18.26 -20.33
CA ALA A 330 2.69 -17.80 -21.30
C ALA A 330 1.65 -16.88 -20.67
N ASP A 331 1.07 -17.29 -19.52
CA ASP A 331 0.12 -16.45 -18.76
C ASP A 331 0.76 -15.15 -18.30
N PHE A 332 1.97 -15.21 -17.74
CA PHE A 332 2.68 -14.04 -17.25
C PHE A 332 3.00 -13.02 -18.35
N VAL A 333 3.43 -13.45 -19.53
CA VAL A 333 3.79 -12.55 -20.63
C VAL A 333 2.60 -12.14 -21.50
N SER A 334 1.40 -12.70 -21.26
CA SER A 334 0.18 -12.44 -22.05
C SER A 334 -0.29 -10.99 -21.99
N GLY A 335 0.17 -10.20 -21.01
CA GLY A 335 -0.26 -8.83 -20.89
C GLY A 335 0.39 -8.05 -19.74
N TYR A 336 -0.04 -6.81 -19.64
CA TYR A 336 0.43 -5.89 -18.60
C TYR A 336 -0.69 -4.97 -18.12
N SER A 337 -0.48 -4.42 -16.95
CA SER A 337 -1.39 -3.46 -16.32
C SER A 337 -0.62 -2.25 -15.84
N SER A 338 -1.19 -1.07 -15.97
CA SER A 338 -0.69 0.16 -15.38
C SER A 338 -1.78 0.83 -14.55
N THR A 339 -1.37 1.41 -13.43
CA THR A 339 -2.26 2.09 -12.50
C THR A 339 -1.66 3.43 -12.14
N TYR A 340 -2.43 4.48 -12.30
CA TYR A 340 -2.07 5.82 -11.90
C TYR A 340 -3.04 6.31 -10.83
N SER A 341 -2.53 6.73 -9.68
CA SER A 341 -3.36 7.29 -8.63
C SER A 341 -2.77 8.58 -8.08
N THR A 342 -3.66 9.51 -7.78
CA THR A 342 -3.30 10.82 -7.22
C THR A 342 -4.16 11.09 -6.01
N SER A 343 -3.55 11.52 -4.92
CA SER A 343 -4.25 12.09 -3.77
C SER A 343 -3.76 13.50 -3.49
N VAL A 344 -4.70 14.41 -3.29
CA VAL A 344 -4.43 15.80 -2.94
C VAL A 344 -5.20 16.14 -1.68
N THR A 345 -4.51 16.64 -0.65
CA THR A 345 -5.13 17.18 0.55
C THR A 345 -4.71 18.63 0.70
N ALA A 346 -5.68 19.54 0.77
CA ALA A 346 -5.47 20.96 1.02
C ALA A 346 -6.16 21.36 2.32
N ASN A 347 -5.41 21.92 3.25
CA ASN A 347 -5.91 22.33 4.57
C ASN A 347 -5.73 23.83 4.74
N LEU A 348 -6.78 24.52 5.13
CA LEU A 348 -6.75 25.91 5.59
C LEU A 348 -7.14 25.94 7.06
N ARG A 349 -6.27 26.51 7.90
CA ARG A 349 -6.57 26.73 9.33
C ARG A 349 -6.54 28.20 9.63
N PHE A 350 -7.49 28.61 10.44
CA PHE A 350 -7.63 29.96 10.96
C PHE A 350 -7.65 29.90 12.46
N ASN A 351 -6.74 30.61 13.12
CA ASN A 351 -6.67 30.72 14.56
C ASN A 351 -6.76 32.21 14.94
N GLN A 352 -7.75 32.55 15.75
CA GLN A 352 -7.98 33.92 16.22
C GLN A 352 -7.97 33.97 17.74
N ASP A 353 -7.09 34.77 18.32
CA ASP A 353 -7.13 35.13 19.74
C ASP A 353 -8.19 36.21 19.94
N LEU A 354 -9.22 35.87 20.69
CA LEU A 354 -10.38 36.74 20.99
C LEU A 354 -10.21 37.47 22.34
N LYS A 355 -8.96 37.78 22.74
CA LYS A 355 -8.66 38.48 24.00
C LYS A 355 -9.36 39.84 24.15
N MET A 356 -9.76 40.46 23.02
CA MET A 356 -10.53 41.70 23.00
C MET A 356 -11.97 41.49 23.53
N ILE A 357 -12.53 40.26 23.39
CA ILE A 357 -13.86 39.91 23.91
C ILE A 357 -13.70 39.33 25.31
N MET A 358 -12.83 38.32 25.45
CA MET A 358 -12.58 37.65 26.72
C MET A 358 -11.15 37.13 26.80
N LYS A 359 -10.40 37.51 27.84
CA LYS A 359 -9.03 37.03 28.05
C LYS A 359 -9.00 35.49 28.17
N GLY A 360 -8.23 34.84 27.29
CA GLY A 360 -8.09 33.39 27.24
C GLY A 360 -9.03 32.69 26.26
N LEU A 361 -9.92 33.42 25.56
CA LEU A 361 -10.78 32.87 24.52
C LEU A 361 -10.09 32.86 23.17
N LYS A 362 -10.22 31.75 22.44
CA LYS A 362 -9.68 31.55 21.07
C LYS A 362 -10.71 30.87 20.18
N LEU A 363 -10.77 31.29 18.92
CA LEU A 363 -11.51 30.63 17.86
C LEU A 363 -10.52 29.91 16.96
N ASN A 364 -10.78 28.63 16.67
CA ASN A 364 -10.02 27.86 15.69
C ASN A 364 -11.00 27.31 14.65
N ALA A 365 -10.63 27.42 13.38
CA ALA A 365 -11.41 26.85 12.28
C ALA A 365 -10.47 26.07 11.33
N ILE A 366 -10.98 25.00 10.75
CA ILE A 366 -10.29 24.15 9.77
C ILE A 366 -11.23 23.90 8.62
N VAL A 367 -10.75 24.12 7.41
CA VAL A 367 -11.34 23.65 6.15
C VAL A 367 -10.35 22.71 5.51
N SER A 368 -10.75 21.48 5.22
CA SER A 368 -9.92 20.49 4.54
C SER A 368 -10.65 19.95 3.32
N TYR A 369 -9.97 19.97 2.21
CA TYR A 369 -10.42 19.36 0.96
C TYR A 369 -9.46 18.22 0.60
N TYR A 370 -10.02 17.05 0.36
CA TYR A 370 -9.31 15.86 -0.11
C TYR A 370 -9.90 15.38 -1.41
N ASN A 371 -9.05 15.05 -2.37
CA ASN A 371 -9.45 14.40 -3.62
C ASN A 371 -8.52 13.22 -3.90
N TYR A 372 -9.12 12.08 -4.20
CA TYR A 372 -8.44 10.88 -4.67
C TYR A 372 -8.95 10.52 -6.05
N SER A 373 -8.03 10.23 -6.95
CA SER A 373 -8.30 9.75 -8.31
C SER A 373 -7.46 8.51 -8.58
N TYR A 374 -8.07 7.52 -9.18
CA TYR A 374 -7.47 6.26 -9.54
C TYR A 374 -7.88 5.87 -10.96
N SER A 375 -6.90 5.50 -11.78
CA SER A 375 -7.09 4.98 -13.13
C SER A 375 -6.26 3.71 -13.30
N LYS A 376 -6.87 2.66 -13.80
CA LYS A 376 -6.23 1.40 -14.18
C LYS A 376 -6.49 1.15 -15.66
N VAL A 377 -5.43 0.88 -16.41
CA VAL A 377 -5.49 0.39 -17.78
C VAL A 377 -4.74 -0.93 -17.84
N TYR A 378 -5.31 -1.93 -18.49
CA TYR A 378 -4.65 -3.19 -18.75
C TYR A 378 -4.77 -3.57 -20.22
N ARG A 379 -3.77 -4.28 -20.71
CA ARG A 379 -3.74 -4.85 -22.05
C ARG A 379 -3.34 -6.31 -21.95
N TYR A 380 -3.99 -7.15 -22.71
CA TYR A 380 -3.75 -8.58 -22.70
C TYR A 380 -4.07 -9.19 -24.06
N CYS A 381 -3.43 -10.30 -24.39
CA CYS A 381 -3.76 -11.14 -25.53
C CYS A 381 -4.08 -12.55 -25.05
N ASN A 382 -4.78 -13.31 -25.89
CA ASN A 382 -4.90 -14.74 -25.68
C ASN A 382 -3.56 -15.42 -26.01
N VAL A 383 -3.34 -16.58 -25.40
CA VAL A 383 -2.18 -17.43 -25.66
C VAL A 383 -2.63 -18.73 -26.28
N ASN A 384 -2.00 -19.15 -27.36
CA ASN A 384 -2.24 -20.43 -28.00
C ASN A 384 -1.24 -21.44 -27.47
N GLN A 385 -1.73 -22.54 -26.87
CA GLN A 385 -0.91 -23.61 -26.32
C GLN A 385 -0.91 -24.80 -27.25
N TYR A 386 0.22 -25.48 -27.29
CA TYR A 386 0.48 -26.62 -28.14
C TYR A 386 0.95 -27.81 -27.32
N GLU A 387 0.56 -29.01 -27.73
CA GLU A 387 1.06 -30.26 -27.20
C GLU A 387 1.63 -31.12 -28.34
N THR A 388 2.58 -31.97 -28.02
CA THR A 388 3.17 -32.92 -28.97
C THR A 388 2.23 -34.11 -29.16
N SER A 389 2.03 -34.55 -30.41
CA SER A 389 1.15 -35.67 -30.72
C SER A 389 1.94 -36.92 -31.20
N MET A 390 2.94 -36.78 -32.00
CA MET A 390 3.79 -37.88 -32.48
C MET A 390 5.25 -37.49 -32.34
N TYR A 391 6.06 -38.38 -31.83
CA TYR A 391 7.50 -38.21 -31.75
C TYR A 391 8.20 -39.36 -32.42
N ASN A 392 9.11 -39.04 -33.37
CA ASN A 392 10.02 -40.01 -34.02
C ASN A 392 11.41 -39.85 -33.41
N PRO A 393 11.85 -40.77 -32.53
CA PRO A 393 13.15 -40.66 -31.87
C PRO A 393 14.35 -40.81 -32.82
N GLN A 394 14.17 -41.44 -33.99
CA GLN A 394 15.27 -41.69 -34.97
C GLN A 394 15.59 -40.43 -35.76
N GLU A 395 14.59 -39.62 -36.05
CA GLU A 395 14.71 -38.38 -36.82
C GLU A 395 14.67 -37.14 -35.95
N ASP A 396 14.40 -37.29 -34.64
CA ASP A 396 14.16 -36.24 -33.66
C ASP A 396 13.09 -35.23 -34.12
N THR A 397 12.02 -35.76 -34.73
CA THR A 397 10.90 -34.95 -35.24
C THR A 397 9.63 -35.20 -34.43
N TYR A 398 8.79 -34.17 -34.32
CA TYR A 398 7.52 -34.27 -33.62
C TYR A 398 6.45 -33.38 -34.29
N ASP A 399 5.20 -33.81 -34.17
CA ASP A 399 4.04 -33.02 -34.60
C ASP A 399 3.48 -32.22 -33.44
N LEU A 400 2.97 -31.03 -33.74
CA LEU A 400 2.31 -30.14 -32.74
C LEU A 400 0.84 -29.98 -33.04
N ASN A 401 0.04 -30.23 -32.03
CA ASN A 401 -1.40 -29.96 -32.06
C ASN A 401 -1.73 -28.76 -31.16
N ILE A 402 -2.56 -27.84 -31.67
CA ILE A 402 -3.10 -26.75 -30.85
C ILE A 402 -4.12 -27.32 -29.86
N ILE A 403 -4.04 -26.88 -28.62
CA ILE A 403 -4.99 -27.25 -27.57
C ILE A 403 -6.22 -26.35 -27.68
N GLY A 404 -7.36 -26.95 -28.05
CA GLY A 404 -8.60 -26.23 -28.28
C GLY A 404 -8.67 -25.57 -29.66
N ASN A 405 -9.26 -24.39 -29.73
CA ASN A 405 -9.34 -23.59 -30.94
C ASN A 405 -8.30 -22.48 -30.92
N GLU A 406 -7.72 -22.22 -32.10
CA GLU A 406 -6.82 -21.06 -32.27
C GLU A 406 -7.53 -19.76 -31.89
N GLN A 407 -6.88 -19.00 -31.03
CA GLN A 407 -7.37 -17.72 -30.55
C GLN A 407 -6.58 -16.56 -31.18
N SER A 408 -7.28 -15.45 -31.48
CA SER A 408 -6.58 -14.22 -31.88
C SER A 408 -5.65 -13.75 -30.76
N THR A 409 -4.40 -13.48 -31.13
CA THR A 409 -3.34 -12.97 -30.25
C THR A 409 -3.24 -11.45 -30.27
N GLU A 410 -4.20 -10.74 -30.87
CA GLU A 410 -4.26 -9.29 -30.85
C GLU A 410 -4.46 -8.78 -29.41
N LEU A 411 -3.81 -7.66 -29.10
CA LEU A 411 -3.92 -7.02 -27.80
C LEU A 411 -5.32 -6.43 -27.61
N LYS A 412 -6.01 -6.89 -26.59
CA LYS A 412 -7.24 -6.34 -26.06
C LYS A 412 -6.93 -5.34 -24.96
N THR A 413 -7.80 -4.37 -24.74
CA THR A 413 -7.65 -3.38 -23.68
C THR A 413 -8.90 -3.27 -22.83
N GLY A 414 -8.69 -2.96 -21.56
CA GLY A 414 -9.74 -2.64 -20.62
C GLY A 414 -9.21 -1.75 -19.51
N GLY A 415 -10.08 -1.34 -18.61
CA GLY A 415 -9.66 -0.48 -17.50
C GLY A 415 -10.80 -0.16 -16.55
N SER A 416 -10.45 0.55 -15.48
CA SER A 416 -11.40 1.05 -14.51
C SER A 416 -10.89 2.37 -13.93
N ASN A 417 -11.84 3.26 -13.62
CA ASN A 417 -11.57 4.51 -12.94
C ASN A 417 -12.39 4.56 -11.66
N SER A 418 -11.80 5.09 -10.61
CA SER A 418 -12.48 5.34 -9.34
C SER A 418 -11.93 6.59 -8.66
N GLY A 419 -12.58 7.03 -7.61
CA GLY A 419 -12.10 8.14 -6.82
C GLY A 419 -13.18 8.66 -5.88
N ASN A 420 -12.74 9.54 -5.01
CA ASN A 420 -13.63 10.23 -4.09
C ASN A 420 -13.10 11.62 -3.75
N ARG A 421 -13.99 12.48 -3.29
CA ARG A 421 -13.66 13.79 -2.73
C ARG A 421 -14.30 13.94 -1.36
N ARG A 422 -13.59 14.57 -0.46
CA ARG A 422 -14.06 14.84 0.90
C ARG A 422 -13.86 16.30 1.25
N LEU A 423 -14.91 16.94 1.72
CA LEU A 423 -14.87 18.26 2.32
C LEU A 423 -15.11 18.11 3.83
N TYR A 424 -14.19 18.63 4.62
CA TYR A 424 -14.26 18.65 6.08
C TYR A 424 -14.20 20.08 6.59
N LEU A 425 -15.13 20.42 7.47
CA LEU A 425 -15.23 21.71 8.14
C LEU A 425 -15.21 21.47 9.65
N GLN A 426 -14.43 22.25 10.39
CA GLN A 426 -14.40 22.22 11.85
C GLN A 426 -14.29 23.65 12.37
N ALA A 427 -14.99 23.92 13.46
CA ALA A 427 -14.82 25.14 14.25
C ALA A 427 -14.76 24.78 15.73
N SER A 428 -13.87 25.41 16.49
CA SER A 428 -13.84 25.28 17.96
C SER A 428 -13.67 26.62 18.65
N LEU A 429 -14.29 26.72 19.81
CA LEU A 429 -14.05 27.78 20.77
C LEU A 429 -13.31 27.18 21.97
N ASP A 430 -12.14 27.72 22.26
CA ASP A 430 -11.27 27.29 23.34
C ASP A 430 -11.12 28.43 24.35
N TYR A 431 -11.48 28.17 25.61
CA TYR A 431 -11.26 29.07 26.72
C TYR A 431 -10.22 28.47 27.66
N ASN A 432 -9.16 29.22 27.95
CA ASN A 432 -8.10 28.78 28.86
C ASN A 432 -7.68 29.97 29.75
N ARG A 433 -7.93 29.84 31.05
CA ARG A 433 -7.58 30.89 32.01
C ARG A 433 -7.21 30.30 33.36
N THR A 434 -6.21 30.94 33.99
CA THR A 434 -5.88 30.70 35.40
C THR A 434 -6.39 31.89 36.23
N PHE A 435 -7.14 31.58 37.29
CA PHE A 435 -7.65 32.58 38.22
C PHE A 435 -6.89 32.45 39.55
N ASN A 436 -6.49 33.57 40.10
CA ASN A 436 -5.76 33.68 41.36
C ASN A 436 -4.52 32.77 41.43
N ASP A 437 -3.88 32.48 40.27
CA ASP A 437 -2.74 31.59 40.11
C ASP A 437 -2.91 30.13 40.60
N VAL A 438 -4.13 29.79 41.06
CA VAL A 438 -4.48 28.52 41.72
C VAL A 438 -5.50 27.73 40.91
N HIS A 439 -6.52 28.38 40.33
CA HIS A 439 -7.61 27.73 39.62
C HIS A 439 -7.39 27.77 38.10
N LYS A 440 -7.06 26.67 37.52
CA LYS A 440 -6.88 26.55 36.08
C LYS A 440 -8.12 25.96 35.43
N VAL A 441 -8.78 26.73 34.58
CA VAL A 441 -10.00 26.32 33.86
C VAL A 441 -9.69 26.24 32.36
N ASN A 442 -10.02 25.10 31.73
CA ASN A 442 -10.00 24.95 30.29
C ASN A 442 -11.34 24.41 29.82
N VAL A 443 -11.97 25.09 28.87
CA VAL A 443 -13.20 24.66 28.22
C VAL A 443 -12.97 24.67 26.72
N MET A 444 -13.41 23.61 26.05
CA MET A 444 -13.43 23.54 24.59
C MET A 444 -14.81 23.09 24.14
N PHE A 445 -15.34 23.77 23.15
CA PHE A 445 -16.51 23.35 22.39
C PHE A 445 -16.12 23.25 20.91
N LEU A 446 -16.46 22.15 20.24
CA LEU A 446 -16.09 21.84 18.87
C LEU A 446 -17.31 21.38 18.10
N TYR A 447 -17.49 21.92 16.91
CA TYR A 447 -18.39 21.43 15.86
C TYR A 447 -17.61 21.00 14.64
N ASN A 448 -17.98 19.87 14.03
CA ASN A 448 -17.44 19.43 12.77
C ASN A 448 -18.51 18.93 11.80
N GLN A 449 -18.18 18.99 10.52
CA GLN A 449 -19.02 18.49 9.44
C GLN A 449 -18.11 17.89 8.36
N GLU A 450 -18.51 16.75 7.83
CA GLU A 450 -17.82 16.05 6.73
C GLU A 450 -18.83 15.67 5.65
N GLN A 451 -18.45 15.86 4.40
CA GLN A 451 -19.14 15.30 3.22
C GLN A 451 -18.14 14.52 2.41
N ASN A 452 -18.52 13.31 2.02
CA ASN A 452 -17.73 12.43 1.13
C ASN A 452 -18.59 12.03 -0.07
N ASP A 453 -18.06 12.29 -1.29
CA ASP A 453 -18.68 12.00 -2.57
C ASP A 453 -17.82 11.01 -3.34
N VAL A 454 -18.44 10.03 -4.00
CA VAL A 454 -17.77 9.09 -4.91
C VAL A 454 -17.79 9.68 -6.33
N ASN A 455 -16.64 9.64 -7.02
CA ASN A 455 -16.53 10.27 -8.36
C ASN A 455 -17.21 9.46 -9.46
N ASN A 456 -17.15 8.11 -9.39
CA ASN A 456 -17.78 7.20 -10.36
C ASN A 456 -18.71 6.22 -9.63
N PRO A 457 -19.92 6.64 -9.23
CA PRO A 457 -20.85 5.77 -8.54
C PRO A 457 -21.40 4.68 -9.48
N SER A 458 -21.52 3.46 -8.97
CA SER A 458 -22.07 2.31 -9.72
C SER A 458 -23.60 2.25 -9.70
N ASP A 459 -24.21 2.91 -8.71
CA ASP A 459 -25.65 2.88 -8.45
C ASP A 459 -26.12 4.16 -7.75
N LEU A 460 -27.44 4.30 -7.60
CA LEU A 460 -28.07 5.47 -6.97
C LEU A 460 -27.61 5.66 -5.51
N LEU A 461 -27.48 4.58 -4.73
CA LEU A 461 -27.14 4.67 -3.31
C LEU A 461 -25.69 5.17 -3.14
N THR A 462 -24.77 4.69 -3.96
CA THR A 462 -23.36 5.13 -3.96
C THR A 462 -23.18 6.54 -4.52
N SER A 463 -24.15 7.05 -5.31
CA SER A 463 -24.12 8.43 -5.83
C SER A 463 -24.52 9.48 -4.80
N LEU A 464 -25.16 9.07 -3.70
CA LEU A 464 -25.57 10.00 -2.67
C LEU A 464 -24.40 10.41 -1.77
N PRO A 465 -24.24 11.70 -1.46
CA PRO A 465 -23.19 12.16 -0.56
C PRO A 465 -23.33 11.56 0.83
N ARG A 466 -22.25 11.02 1.38
CA ARG A 466 -22.21 10.60 2.78
C ARG A 466 -21.84 11.79 3.63
N ARG A 467 -22.72 12.16 4.56
CA ARG A 467 -22.54 13.31 5.45
C ARG A 467 -22.46 12.87 6.90
N LYS A 468 -21.54 13.50 7.63
CA LYS A 468 -21.39 13.31 9.07
C LYS A 468 -21.34 14.69 9.72
N GLN A 469 -21.95 14.82 10.90
CA GLN A 469 -21.86 16.00 11.74
C GLN A 469 -21.59 15.54 13.16
N GLY A 470 -20.81 16.33 13.91
CA GLY A 470 -20.47 16.02 15.28
C GLY A 470 -20.26 17.27 16.11
N ILE A 471 -20.57 17.13 17.39
CA ILE A 471 -20.21 18.10 18.42
C ILE A 471 -19.37 17.37 19.47
N ALA A 472 -18.36 18.05 19.99
CA ALA A 472 -17.56 17.55 21.08
C ALA A 472 -17.25 18.65 22.08
N GLY A 473 -17.06 18.30 23.33
CA GLY A 473 -16.70 19.26 24.36
C GLY A 473 -15.76 18.67 25.40
N ARG A 474 -14.96 19.53 25.98
CA ARG A 474 -14.06 19.22 27.08
C ARG A 474 -14.12 20.33 28.13
N LEU A 475 -14.25 19.94 29.37
CA LEU A 475 -14.08 20.79 30.54
C LEU A 475 -12.97 20.19 31.39
N SER A 476 -11.89 20.94 31.64
CA SER A 476 -10.88 20.54 32.62
C SER A 476 -10.65 21.62 33.65
N TYR A 477 -10.55 21.20 34.90
CA TYR A 477 -10.27 22.03 36.04
C TYR A 477 -9.05 21.54 36.81
N GLY A 478 -8.15 22.44 37.11
CA GLY A 478 -6.98 22.19 37.93
C GLY A 478 -6.92 23.09 39.15
N PHE A 479 -6.64 22.54 40.32
CA PHE A 479 -6.48 23.31 41.57
C PHE A 479 -5.04 23.17 42.10
N ALA A 480 -4.34 24.28 42.23
CA ALA A 480 -2.97 24.38 42.76
C ALA A 480 -1.94 23.46 42.12
N GLY A 481 -2.19 22.97 40.87
CA GLY A 481 -1.35 21.98 40.21
C GLY A 481 -1.36 20.58 40.87
N ARG A 482 -2.23 20.34 41.87
CA ARG A 482 -2.30 19.09 42.65
C ARG A 482 -3.51 18.23 42.31
N TYR A 483 -4.66 18.88 42.04
CA TYR A 483 -5.92 18.21 41.75
C TYR A 483 -6.33 18.53 40.31
N LEU A 484 -6.68 17.53 39.55
CA LEU A 484 -7.13 17.65 38.17
C LEU A 484 -8.43 16.87 38.00
N ALA A 485 -9.42 17.52 37.40
CA ALA A 485 -10.66 16.89 36.95
C ALA A 485 -10.89 17.20 35.47
N GLU A 486 -11.33 16.23 34.72
CA GLU A 486 -11.62 16.38 33.31
C GLU A 486 -12.91 15.64 32.94
N PHE A 487 -13.74 16.32 32.18
CA PHE A 487 -14.98 15.82 31.61
C PHE A 487 -14.93 16.02 30.10
N ASN A 488 -15.19 14.95 29.33
CA ASN A 488 -15.23 14.96 27.89
C ASN A 488 -16.52 14.33 27.38
N PHE A 489 -17.06 14.89 26.28
CA PHE A 489 -18.15 14.29 25.52
C PHE A 489 -17.91 14.48 24.02
N GLY A 490 -18.48 13.57 23.20
CA GLY A 490 -18.43 13.62 21.75
C GLY A 490 -19.44 12.68 21.11
#